data_632ceccc6ece45e0de784af188c916e9
#
_entry.id   632ceccc6ece45e0de784af188c916e9
#
_cell.length_a   1.000
_cell.length_b   1.000
_cell.length_c   1.000
_cell.angle_alpha   90.00
_cell.angle_beta   90.00
_cell.angle_gamma   90.00
#
_symmetry.space_group_name_H-M   'P 1'
#
loop_
_entity.id
_entity.type
_entity.pdbx_description
1 polymer ?
#
loop_
_entity_poly.entity_id
_entity_poly.type
_entity_poly.pdbx_seq_one_letter_code
_entity_poly.pdbx_strand_id
1 'polypeptide(L)' 'MDIEIEKKIEQLEWQRDNAMRIRCPLVARKYQRMIDELAKESRNKN' A
#
# COMPACT_ATOMS: atom_id res chain seq x y z
N MET A 1 5.72 13.79 9.63
CA MET A 1 6.01 12.51 8.94
C MET A 1 5.68 11.36 9.84
N ASP A 2 4.84 10.51 9.36
CA ASP A 2 4.38 9.39 10.17
C ASP A 2 5.11 8.12 9.74
N ILE A 3 6.10 7.74 10.53
CA ILE A 3 6.92 6.58 10.23
C ILE A 3 6.07 5.30 10.20
N GLU A 4 5.04 5.25 11.02
CA GLU A 4 4.17 4.09 11.06
C GLU A 4 3.40 3.92 9.75
N ILE A 5 2.91 5.02 9.20
CA ILE A 5 2.21 4.97 7.92
C ILE A 5 3.17 4.57 6.81
N GLU A 6 4.37 5.10 6.82
CA GLU A 6 5.37 4.74 5.82
C GLU A 6 5.71 3.25 5.87
N LYS A 7 5.86 2.71 7.07
CA LYS A 7 6.14 1.29 7.23
C LYS A 7 5.00 0.43 6.72
N LYS A 8 3.76 0.85 6.98
CA LYS A 8 2.60 0.13 6.50
C LYS A 8 2.53 0.14 4.99
N ILE A 9 2.79 1.29 4.39
CA ILE A 9 2.80 1.40 2.94
C ILE A 9 3.87 0.49 2.35
N GLU A 10 5.04 0.46 2.96
CA GLU A 10 6.12 -0.40 2.52
C GLU A 10 5.71 -1.87 2.53
N GLN A 11 5.08 -2.30 3.61
CA GLN A 11 4.60 -3.67 3.71
C GLN A 11 3.54 -3.99 2.66
N LEU A 12 2.64 -3.07 2.45
CA LEU A 12 1.59 -3.26 1.46
C LEU A 12 2.17 -3.30 0.05
N GLU A 13 3.15 -2.46 -0.22
CA GLU A 13 3.83 -2.48 -1.51
C GLU A 13 4.51 -3.83 -1.76
N TRP A 14 5.14 -4.36 -0.73
CA TRP A 14 5.79 -5.64 -0.83
C TRP A 14 4.79 -6.76 -1.13
N GLN A 15 3.66 -6.74 -0.43
CA GLN A 15 2.62 -7.71 -0.64
C GLN A 15 1.98 -7.57 -2.02
N ARG A 16 1.79 -6.32 -2.46
CA ARG A 16 1.28 -6.06 -3.80
C ARG A 16 2.20 -6.63 -4.87
N ASP A 17 3.50 -6.35 -4.73
CA ASP A 17 4.48 -6.87 -5.68
C ASP A 17 4.48 -8.40 -5.70
N ASN A 18 4.37 -9.00 -4.52
CA ASN A 18 4.33 -10.45 -4.41
C ASN A 18 3.09 -11.01 -5.10
N ALA A 19 1.96 -10.35 -4.93
CA ALA A 19 0.72 -10.77 -5.59
C ALA A 19 0.84 -10.68 -7.11
N MET A 20 1.55 -9.68 -7.60
CA MET A 20 1.80 -9.56 -9.04
C MET A 20 2.68 -10.70 -9.55
N ARG A 21 3.66 -11.10 -8.75
CA ARG A 21 4.56 -12.18 -9.13
C ARG A 21 3.83 -13.52 -9.23
N ILE A 22 2.87 -13.75 -8.35
CA ILE A 22 2.09 -14.99 -8.38
C ILE A 22 0.85 -14.87 -9.27
N ARG A 23 0.77 -13.79 -10.03
CA ARG A 23 -0.29 -13.52 -10.99
C ARG A 23 -1.68 -13.45 -10.37
N CYS A 24 -1.77 -12.73 -9.26
CA CYS A 24 -3.05 -12.47 -8.61
C CYS A 24 -3.37 -10.98 -8.70
N PRO A 25 -3.82 -10.51 -9.85
CA PRO A 25 -4.07 -9.08 -10.06
C PRO A 25 -5.16 -8.51 -9.15
N LEU A 26 -6.13 -9.32 -8.77
CA LEU A 26 -7.19 -8.86 -7.87
C LEU A 26 -6.64 -8.53 -6.49
N VAL A 27 -5.74 -9.36 -6.00
CA VAL A 27 -5.10 -9.13 -4.70
C VAL A 27 -4.19 -7.91 -4.78
N ALA A 28 -3.43 -7.80 -5.86
CA ALA A 28 -2.55 -6.65 -6.06
C ALA A 28 -3.34 -5.35 -6.09
N ARG A 29 -4.49 -5.36 -6.73
CA ARG A 29 -5.36 -4.20 -6.82
C ARG A 29 -5.88 -3.80 -5.44
N LYS A 30 -6.22 -4.79 -4.63
CA LYS A 30 -6.69 -4.54 -3.28
C LYS A 30 -5.62 -3.82 -2.45
N TYR A 31 -4.40 -4.32 -2.51
CA TYR A 31 -3.31 -3.70 -1.76
C TYR A 31 -2.97 -2.32 -2.30
N GLN A 32 -3.03 -2.14 -3.61
CA GLN A 32 -2.78 -0.84 -4.20
C GLN A 32 -3.78 0.19 -3.69
N ARG A 33 -5.04 -0.20 -3.54
CA ARG A 33 -6.06 0.67 -3.00
C ARG A 33 -5.76 1.06 -1.56
N MET A 34 -5.31 0.10 -0.77
CA MET A 34 -4.94 0.38 0.62
C MET A 34 -3.76 1.33 0.71
N ILE A 35 -2.79 1.14 -0.18
CA ILE A 35 -1.64 2.05 -0.24
C ILE A 35 -2.10 3.47 -0.56
N ASP A 36 -2.97 3.61 -1.54
CA ASP A 36 -3.47 4.92 -1.95
C ASP A 36 -4.20 5.60 -0.82
N GLU A 37 -5.01 4.87 -0.07
CA GLU A 37 -5.74 5.44 1.05
C GLU A 37 -4.80 5.91 2.15
N LEU A 38 -3.79 5.12 2.46
CA LEU A 38 -2.82 5.50 3.47
C LEU A 38 -2.00 6.71 3.04
N ALA A 39 -1.62 6.74 1.78
CA ALA A 39 -0.87 7.87 1.25
C ALA A 39 -1.70 9.14 1.29
N LYS A 40 -2.99 9.02 0.97
CA LYS A 40 -3.90 10.14 1.02
C LYS A 40 -4.07 10.66 2.45
N GLU A 41 -4.18 9.75 3.39
CA GLU A 41 -4.30 10.11 4.80
C GLU A 41 -3.08 10.85 5.29
N SER A 42 -1.91 10.42 4.88
CA SER A 42 -0.67 11.08 5.23
C SER A 42 -0.60 12.49 4.65
N ARG A 43 -1.15 12.68 3.45
CA ARG A 43 -1.20 14.00 2.81
C ARG A 43 -2.15 14.94 3.50
N ASN A 44 -3.28 14.43 3.97
CA ASN A 44 -4.32 15.27 4.55
C ASN A 44 -4.02 15.71 5.97
N LYS A 45 -2.95 15.21 6.53
CA LYS A 45 -2.63 15.50 7.92
C LYS A 45 -1.92 16.84 8.12
N ASN A 46 -1.94 17.68 7.15
CA ASN A 46 -1.44 19.04 7.32
C ASN A 46 -2.56 19.99 7.75
#